data_4fd7a040c956c17494852a18a277e15c
#
_entry.id   4fd7a040c956c17494852a18a277e15c
#
_cell.length_a   1.000
_cell.length_b   1.000
_cell.length_c   1.000
_cell.angle_alpha   90.00
_cell.angle_beta   90.00
_cell.angle_gamma   90.00
#
_symmetry.space_group_name_H-M   'P 1'
#
loop_
_entity.id
_entity.type
_entity.pdbx_description
1 polymer ?
#
loop_
_entity_poly.entity_id
_entity_poly.type
_entity_poly.pdbx_seq_one_letter_code
_entity_poly.pdbx_strand_id
1 'polypeptide(L)'
;NGATAIEGDSFHPAANIEKMSAGHPLNDDDRAGWLDILCDELRRALKAGEHPVLTCSALKKKYRDHLREAAPGLGFVFLELTREVAADRVSHRPGHFMPASLIDSQFATLESPKGEPLTLALNASEDSVEELAAQTHTWWRKHGFEPTH
;
A
#
# COMPACT_ATOMS: atom_id res chain seq x y z
N ASN A 1 -12.70 14.03 -5.01
CA ASN A 1 -12.39 13.28 -6.25
C ASN A 1 -13.22 12.01 -6.43
N GLY A 2 -14.16 11.70 -5.53
CA GLY A 2 -14.98 10.49 -5.62
C GLY A 2 -14.28 9.21 -5.26
N ALA A 3 -13.05 9.27 -4.77
CA ALA A 3 -12.29 8.09 -4.34
C ALA A 3 -12.67 7.71 -2.91
N THR A 4 -12.74 6.41 -2.65
CA THR A 4 -12.96 5.86 -1.32
C THR A 4 -11.63 5.37 -0.76
N ALA A 5 -11.18 5.97 0.33
CA ALA A 5 -9.91 5.58 0.95
C ALA A 5 -10.11 4.33 1.82
N ILE A 6 -9.26 3.33 1.60
CA ILE A 6 -9.20 2.12 2.42
C ILE A 6 -7.81 2.06 3.03
N GLU A 7 -7.72 2.15 4.35
CA GLU A 7 -6.44 2.08 5.04
C GLU A 7 -6.15 0.62 5.40
N GLY A 8 -5.18 0.03 4.67
CA GLY A 8 -4.87 -1.39 4.81
C GLY A 8 -4.44 -1.80 6.21
N ASP A 9 -3.71 -0.94 6.90
CA ASP A 9 -3.25 -1.24 8.27
C ASP A 9 -4.39 -1.40 9.26
N SER A 10 -5.56 -0.83 8.99
CA SER A 10 -6.73 -0.95 9.87
C SER A 10 -7.36 -2.35 9.86
N PHE A 11 -6.96 -3.21 8.93
CA PHE A 11 -7.55 -4.53 8.74
C PHE A 11 -6.67 -5.68 9.22
N HIS A 12 -5.59 -5.39 9.93
CA HIS A 12 -4.76 -6.46 10.49
C HIS A 12 -5.49 -7.22 11.59
N PRO A 13 -5.44 -8.57 11.58
CA PRO A 13 -5.93 -9.36 12.71
C PRO A 13 -5.17 -9.01 13.99
N ALA A 14 -5.81 -9.21 15.14
CA ALA A 14 -5.22 -8.90 16.44
C ALA A 14 -3.86 -9.57 16.65
N ALA A 15 -3.70 -10.82 16.19
CA ALA A 15 -2.44 -11.53 16.30
C ALA A 15 -1.29 -10.82 15.56
N ASN A 16 -1.60 -10.22 14.39
CA ASN A 16 -0.61 -9.45 13.64
C ASN A 16 -0.21 -8.19 14.39
N ILE A 17 -1.19 -7.50 14.97
CA ILE A 17 -0.95 -6.27 15.74
C ILE A 17 -0.07 -6.58 16.95
N GLU A 18 -0.35 -7.64 17.67
CA GLU A 18 0.46 -8.08 18.82
C GLU A 18 1.89 -8.38 18.40
N LYS A 19 2.06 -9.11 17.31
CA LYS A 19 3.37 -9.49 16.80
C LYS A 19 4.21 -8.27 16.42
N MET A 20 3.61 -7.30 15.70
CA MET A 20 4.28 -6.07 15.31
C MET A 20 4.59 -5.18 16.53
N SER A 21 3.68 -5.10 17.50
CA SER A 21 3.89 -4.33 18.72
C SER A 21 5.05 -4.88 19.55
N ALA A 22 5.30 -6.18 19.45
CA ALA A 22 6.44 -6.83 20.12
C ALA A 22 7.76 -6.68 19.33
N GLY A 23 7.73 -6.00 18.17
CA GLY A 23 8.90 -5.79 17.33
C GLY A 23 9.23 -6.94 16.41
N HIS A 24 8.32 -7.89 16.22
CA HIS A 24 8.51 -9.03 15.34
C HIS A 24 7.91 -8.80 13.97
N PRO A 25 8.64 -9.11 12.88
CA PRO A 25 8.08 -8.98 11.53
C PRO A 25 7.02 -10.04 11.26
N LEU A 26 6.08 -9.72 10.38
CA LEU A 26 5.08 -10.66 9.91
C LEU A 26 5.69 -11.54 8.81
N ASN A 27 5.32 -12.83 8.82
CA ASN A 27 5.67 -13.75 7.75
C ASN A 27 4.56 -13.82 6.70
N ASP A 28 4.75 -14.64 5.66
CA ASP A 28 3.77 -14.77 4.59
C ASP A 28 2.43 -15.30 5.10
N ASP A 29 2.44 -16.25 6.04
CA ASP A 29 1.20 -16.80 6.61
C ASP A 29 0.43 -15.75 7.40
N ASP A 30 1.13 -14.92 8.17
CA ASP A 30 0.51 -13.81 8.90
C ASP A 30 -0.18 -12.83 7.96
N ARG A 31 0.44 -12.57 6.81
CA ARG A 31 -0.06 -11.62 5.82
C ARG A 31 -1.16 -12.19 4.95
N ALA A 32 -1.22 -13.50 4.77
CA ALA A 32 -2.22 -14.14 3.91
C ALA A 32 -3.65 -13.80 4.34
N GLY A 33 -3.96 -13.93 5.62
CA GLY A 33 -5.28 -13.59 6.15
C GLY A 33 -5.60 -12.11 6.02
N TRP A 34 -4.62 -11.25 6.28
CA TRP A 34 -4.76 -9.81 6.12
C TRP A 34 -5.03 -9.43 4.66
N LEU A 35 -4.27 -10.00 3.72
CA LEU A 35 -4.47 -9.75 2.28
C LEU A 35 -5.85 -10.22 1.81
N ASP A 36 -6.34 -11.34 2.33
CA ASP A 36 -7.69 -11.83 2.01
C ASP A 36 -8.75 -10.82 2.44
N ILE A 37 -8.59 -10.21 3.61
CA ILE A 37 -9.50 -9.16 4.10
C ILE A 37 -9.44 -7.96 3.15
N LEU A 38 -8.26 -7.54 2.74
CA LEU A 38 -8.10 -6.41 1.81
C LEU A 38 -8.73 -6.72 0.45
N CYS A 39 -8.58 -7.95 -0.04
CA CYS A 39 -9.23 -8.37 -1.28
C CYS A 39 -10.75 -8.28 -1.19
N ASP A 40 -11.31 -8.71 -0.07
CA ASP A 40 -12.76 -8.62 0.16
C ASP A 40 -13.23 -7.17 0.23
N GLU A 41 -12.46 -6.29 0.85
CA GLU A 41 -12.76 -4.86 0.90
C GLU A 41 -12.73 -4.22 -0.48
N LEU A 42 -11.74 -4.57 -1.32
CA LEU A 42 -11.68 -4.09 -2.70
C LEU A 42 -12.89 -4.57 -3.51
N ARG A 43 -13.24 -5.84 -3.40
CA ARG A 43 -14.40 -6.40 -4.11
C ARG A 43 -15.68 -5.72 -3.66
N ARG A 44 -15.84 -5.50 -2.36
CA ARG A 44 -17.03 -4.83 -1.81
C ARG A 44 -17.15 -3.42 -2.37
N ALA A 45 -16.07 -2.64 -2.34
CA ALA A 45 -16.07 -1.26 -2.84
C ALA A 45 -16.39 -1.21 -4.34
N LEU A 46 -15.77 -2.06 -5.13
CA LEU A 46 -16.00 -2.11 -6.58
C LEU A 46 -17.44 -2.51 -6.90
N LYS A 47 -17.99 -3.49 -6.16
CA LYS A 47 -19.36 -3.93 -6.34
C LYS A 47 -20.37 -2.84 -6.00
N ALA A 48 -20.02 -1.97 -5.04
CA ALA A 48 -20.84 -0.82 -4.65
C ALA A 48 -20.71 0.36 -5.62
N GLY A 49 -19.90 0.25 -6.67
CA GLY A 49 -19.66 1.33 -7.62
C GLY A 49 -18.69 2.40 -7.11
N GLU A 50 -17.96 2.11 -6.05
CA GLU A 50 -16.96 3.03 -5.48
C GLU A 50 -15.64 2.95 -6.24
N HIS A 51 -14.79 3.95 -6.04
CA HIS A 51 -13.45 3.99 -6.62
C HIS A 51 -12.42 3.87 -5.48
N PRO A 52 -12.08 2.63 -5.07
CA PRO A 52 -11.23 2.43 -3.90
C PRO A 52 -9.78 2.83 -4.17
N VAL A 53 -9.18 3.49 -3.17
CA VAL A 53 -7.74 3.75 -3.09
C VAL A 53 -7.25 3.07 -1.82
N LEU A 54 -6.49 1.99 -1.98
CA LEU A 54 -6.00 1.20 -0.87
C LEU A 54 -4.56 1.58 -0.54
N THR A 55 -4.31 1.93 0.72
CA THR A 55 -2.94 2.07 1.23
C THR A 55 -2.52 0.76 1.86
N CYS A 56 -1.37 0.23 1.45
CA CYS A 56 -0.97 -1.11 1.83
C CYS A 56 0.53 -1.31 1.64
N SER A 57 1.17 -2.00 2.59
CA SER A 57 2.57 -2.43 2.44
C SER A 57 2.62 -3.72 1.62
N ALA A 58 2.31 -3.64 0.33
CA ALA A 58 2.34 -4.79 -0.57
C ALA A 58 3.79 -5.09 -0.99
N LEU A 59 4.57 -5.63 -0.07
CA LEU A 59 6.02 -5.72 -0.18
C LEU A 59 6.51 -6.70 -1.24
N LYS A 60 5.79 -7.80 -1.46
CA LYS A 60 6.18 -8.83 -2.42
C LYS A 60 5.27 -8.84 -3.64
N LYS A 61 5.83 -9.23 -4.78
CA LYS A 61 5.05 -9.35 -6.02
C LYS A 61 3.85 -10.28 -5.83
N LYS A 62 4.02 -11.40 -5.13
CA LYS A 62 2.91 -12.33 -4.89
C LYS A 62 1.77 -11.70 -4.10
N TYR A 63 2.04 -10.76 -3.20
CA TYR A 63 1.00 -10.02 -2.48
C TYR A 63 0.25 -9.11 -3.45
N ARG A 64 0.98 -8.40 -4.30
CA ARG A 64 0.40 -7.51 -5.32
C ARG A 64 -0.42 -8.29 -6.33
N ASP A 65 0.06 -9.44 -6.76
CA ASP A 65 -0.66 -10.30 -7.70
C ASP A 65 -1.95 -10.82 -7.08
N HIS A 66 -1.95 -11.12 -5.80
CA HIS A 66 -3.15 -11.53 -5.07
C HIS A 66 -4.22 -10.42 -5.09
N LEU A 67 -3.80 -9.17 -4.86
CA LEU A 67 -4.69 -8.01 -4.96
C LEU A 67 -5.18 -7.80 -6.39
N ARG A 68 -4.35 -8.01 -7.40
CA ARG A 68 -4.73 -7.89 -8.82
C ARG A 68 -5.79 -8.91 -9.19
N GLU A 69 -5.74 -10.11 -8.66
CA GLU A 69 -6.76 -11.13 -8.89
C GLU A 69 -8.11 -10.70 -8.35
N ALA A 70 -8.12 -10.05 -7.20
CA ALA A 70 -9.35 -9.56 -6.57
C ALA A 70 -9.94 -8.35 -7.30
N ALA A 71 -9.10 -7.53 -7.91
CA ALA A 71 -9.48 -6.30 -8.58
C ALA A 71 -8.75 -6.21 -9.94
N PRO A 72 -9.26 -6.88 -10.98
CA PRO A 72 -8.66 -6.81 -12.31
C PRO A 72 -8.57 -5.35 -12.80
N GLY A 73 -7.41 -4.99 -13.34
CA GLY A 73 -7.15 -3.62 -13.75
C GLY A 73 -6.66 -2.70 -12.65
N LEU A 74 -6.37 -3.25 -11.47
CA LEU A 74 -5.83 -2.47 -10.34
C LEU A 74 -4.49 -1.84 -10.70
N GLY A 75 -4.38 -0.52 -10.47
CA GLY A 75 -3.12 0.20 -10.63
C GLY A 75 -2.39 0.32 -9.29
N PHE A 76 -1.07 0.40 -9.37
CA PHE A 76 -0.22 0.55 -8.18
C PHE A 76 0.59 1.83 -8.26
N VAL A 77 0.65 2.55 -7.16
CA VAL A 77 1.55 3.69 -7.00
C VAL A 77 2.58 3.33 -5.94
N PHE A 78 3.83 3.20 -6.37
CA PHE A 78 4.94 2.88 -5.48
C PHE A 78 5.63 4.17 -5.03
N LEU A 79 5.55 4.46 -3.75
CA LEU A 79 6.21 5.61 -3.15
C LEU A 79 7.60 5.17 -2.69
N GLU A 80 8.61 5.41 -3.55
CA GLU A 80 9.96 4.98 -3.28
C GLU A 80 10.65 5.91 -2.29
N LEU A 81 11.10 5.35 -1.19
CA LEU A 81 11.78 6.06 -0.11
C LEU A 81 13.12 5.41 0.19
N THR A 82 14.11 6.22 0.61
CA THR A 82 15.29 5.66 1.25
C THR A 82 14.92 5.20 2.66
N ARG A 83 15.70 4.26 3.19
CA ARG A 83 15.47 3.76 4.56
C ARG A 83 15.53 4.90 5.58
N GLU A 84 16.47 5.82 5.43
CA GLU A 84 16.66 6.95 6.34
C GLU A 84 15.44 7.88 6.36
N VAL A 85 14.90 8.20 5.19
CA VAL A 85 13.72 9.06 5.08
C VAL A 85 12.49 8.34 5.65
N ALA A 86 12.34 7.04 5.37
CA ALA A 86 11.24 6.25 5.91
C ALA A 86 11.28 6.21 7.44
N ALA A 87 12.45 5.96 8.02
CA ALA A 87 12.64 5.92 9.47
C ALA A 87 12.31 7.27 10.11
N ASP A 88 12.76 8.36 9.51
CA ASP A 88 12.49 9.71 9.98
C ASP A 88 10.99 10.01 9.97
N ARG A 89 10.31 9.72 8.86
CA ARG A 89 8.87 9.98 8.73
C ARG A 89 8.03 9.17 9.71
N VAL A 90 8.37 7.90 9.90
CA VAL A 90 7.66 7.04 10.85
C VAL A 90 7.81 7.56 12.27
N SER A 91 8.99 8.03 12.65
CA SER A 91 9.24 8.55 13.98
C SER A 91 8.41 9.80 14.31
N HIS A 92 7.94 10.52 13.28
CA HIS A 92 7.15 11.75 13.42
C HIS A 92 5.65 11.53 13.25
N ARG A 93 5.18 10.28 13.02
CA ARG A 93 3.76 10.00 12.86
C ARG A 93 3.09 9.76 14.21
N PRO A 94 2.14 10.62 14.64
CA PRO A 94 1.43 10.40 15.90
C PRO A 94 0.64 9.09 15.88
N GLY A 95 0.74 8.31 16.96
CA GLY A 95 -0.01 7.07 17.11
C GLY A 95 0.46 5.90 16.25
N HIS A 96 1.50 6.10 15.44
CA HIS A 96 2.07 5.05 14.59
C HIS A 96 3.51 4.80 15.02
N PHE A 97 3.68 3.89 15.96
CA PHE A 97 5.00 3.48 16.38
C PHE A 97 5.45 2.26 15.60
N MET A 98 6.62 2.36 14.97
CA MET A 98 7.24 1.22 14.29
C MET A 98 8.72 1.13 14.74
N PRO A 99 9.12 0.04 15.40
CA PRO A 99 10.50 -0.17 15.76
C PRO A 99 11.42 -0.19 14.53
N ALA A 100 12.65 0.26 14.70
CA ALA A 100 13.65 0.28 13.62
C ALA A 100 13.85 -1.11 13.01
N SER A 101 13.75 -2.16 13.82
CA SER A 101 13.87 -3.55 13.33
C SER A 101 12.79 -3.91 12.30
N LEU A 102 11.56 -3.38 12.45
CA LEU A 102 10.49 -3.61 11.49
C LEU A 102 10.72 -2.83 10.20
N ILE A 103 11.27 -1.62 10.29
CA ILE A 103 11.62 -0.82 9.10
C ILE A 103 12.66 -1.58 8.29
N ASP A 104 13.71 -2.06 8.91
CA ASP A 104 14.77 -2.83 8.26
C ASP A 104 14.22 -4.10 7.63
N SER A 105 13.35 -4.80 8.35
CA SER A 105 12.70 -6.01 7.85
C SER A 105 11.85 -5.74 6.61
N GLN A 106 11.11 -4.64 6.60
CA GLN A 106 10.29 -4.29 5.45
C GLN A 106 11.14 -3.96 4.23
N PHE A 107 12.23 -3.23 4.38
CA PHE A 107 13.14 -2.96 3.27
C PHE A 107 13.83 -4.23 2.76
N ALA A 108 14.19 -5.15 3.65
CA ALA A 108 14.78 -6.43 3.26
C ALA A 108 13.77 -7.33 2.53
N THR A 109 12.49 -7.23 2.88
CA THR A 109 11.42 -8.04 2.28
C THR A 109 10.90 -7.44 0.97
N LEU A 110 11.03 -6.13 0.80
CA LEU A 110 10.47 -5.42 -0.36
C LEU A 110 11.05 -5.93 -1.67
N GLU A 111 10.15 -6.36 -2.55
CA GLU A 111 10.45 -6.64 -3.96
C GLU A 111 9.95 -5.45 -4.76
N SER A 112 10.85 -4.77 -5.46
CA SER A 112 10.49 -3.57 -6.20
C SER A 112 9.41 -3.85 -7.23
N PRO A 113 8.31 -3.07 -7.26
CA PRO A 113 7.26 -3.25 -8.26
C PRO A 113 7.57 -2.57 -9.60
N LYS A 114 8.72 -1.95 -9.75
CA LYS A 114 9.11 -1.30 -11.00
C LYS A 114 9.09 -2.30 -12.15
N GLY A 115 8.45 -1.92 -13.25
CA GLY A 115 8.30 -2.79 -14.41
C GLY A 115 7.08 -3.71 -14.39
N GLU A 116 6.34 -3.75 -13.28
CA GLU A 116 5.09 -4.50 -13.21
C GLU A 116 3.96 -3.75 -13.93
N PRO A 117 2.90 -4.46 -14.39
CA PRO A 117 1.80 -3.82 -15.11
C PRO A 117 1.11 -2.73 -14.28
N LEU A 118 0.70 -1.64 -14.93
CA LEU A 118 -0.06 -0.54 -14.33
C LEU A 118 0.55 -0.06 -13.01
N THR A 119 1.88 0.14 -13.01
CA THR A 119 2.59 0.57 -11.81
C THR A 119 3.36 1.87 -12.09
N LEU A 120 3.12 2.85 -11.24
CA LEU A 120 3.81 4.13 -11.25
C LEU A 120 4.76 4.19 -10.04
N ALA A 121 6.05 4.41 -10.29
CA ALA A 121 7.02 4.62 -9.22
C ALA A 121 7.34 6.11 -9.09
N LEU A 122 7.21 6.63 -7.87
CA LEU A 122 7.45 8.04 -7.56
C LEU A 122 8.55 8.18 -6.51
N ASN A 123 9.35 9.24 -6.65
CA ASN A 123 10.40 9.54 -5.67
C ASN A 123 9.79 10.27 -4.47
N ALA A 124 9.37 9.53 -3.48
CA ALA A 124 8.74 10.09 -2.29
C ALA A 124 9.75 10.62 -1.26
N SER A 125 11.06 10.41 -1.49
CA SER A 125 12.10 11.00 -0.64
C SER A 125 12.28 12.50 -0.88
N GLU A 126 12.11 12.94 -2.12
CA GLU A 126 12.39 14.32 -2.54
C GLU A 126 11.14 15.13 -2.86
N ASP A 127 10.10 14.48 -3.38
CA ASP A 127 8.89 15.19 -3.80
C ASP A 127 7.94 15.44 -2.62
N SER A 128 7.24 16.57 -2.65
CA SER A 128 6.22 16.90 -1.65
C SER A 128 4.96 16.04 -1.85
N VAL A 129 4.10 16.03 -0.85
CA VAL A 129 2.79 15.33 -0.94
C VAL A 129 1.98 15.88 -2.11
N GLU A 130 1.98 17.19 -2.30
CA GLU A 130 1.26 17.86 -3.40
C GLU A 130 1.82 17.42 -4.77
N GLU A 131 3.14 17.35 -4.91
CA GLU A 131 3.78 16.88 -6.13
C GLU A 131 3.48 15.42 -6.43
N LEU A 132 3.52 14.55 -5.39
CA LEU A 132 3.20 13.14 -5.52
C LEU A 132 1.73 12.95 -5.92
N ALA A 133 0.82 13.71 -5.31
CA ALA A 133 -0.59 13.64 -5.63
C ALA A 133 -0.87 14.10 -7.06
N ALA A 134 -0.20 15.16 -7.53
CA ALA A 134 -0.35 15.66 -8.89
C ALA A 134 0.14 14.66 -9.92
N GLN A 135 1.30 14.04 -9.69
CA GLN A 135 1.86 13.02 -10.57
C GLN A 135 0.95 11.79 -10.64
N THR A 136 0.42 11.36 -9.49
CA THR A 136 -0.51 10.23 -9.41
C THR A 136 -1.79 10.51 -10.17
N HIS A 137 -2.35 11.70 -10.01
CA HIS A 137 -3.59 12.11 -10.69
C HIS A 137 -3.41 12.14 -12.20
N THR A 138 -2.30 12.70 -12.69
CA THR A 138 -1.97 12.75 -14.12
C THR A 138 -1.85 11.34 -14.70
N TRP A 139 -1.15 10.46 -14.01
CA TRP A 139 -1.00 9.06 -14.41
C TRP A 139 -2.34 8.32 -14.43
N TRP A 140 -3.16 8.53 -13.41
CA TRP A 140 -4.48 7.93 -13.31
C TRP A 140 -5.35 8.31 -14.50
N ARG A 141 -5.42 9.59 -14.81
CA ARG A 141 -6.20 10.07 -15.97
C ARG A 141 -5.70 9.47 -17.27
N LYS A 142 -4.38 9.42 -17.44
CA LYS A 142 -3.76 8.87 -18.65
C LYS A 142 -4.13 7.41 -18.90
N HIS A 143 -4.35 6.63 -17.85
CA HIS A 143 -4.65 5.21 -17.95
C HIS A 143 -6.15 4.89 -17.86
N GLY A 144 -7.02 5.91 -17.86
CA GLY A 144 -8.45 5.71 -17.90
C GLY A 144 -9.09 5.26 -16.58
N PHE A 145 -8.43 5.51 -15.46
CA PHE A 145 -8.96 5.16 -14.15
C PHE A 145 -9.99 6.15 -13.62
N GLU A 146 -10.30 7.21 -14.38
CA GLU A 146 -11.30 8.17 -13.94
C GLU A 146 -12.68 7.54 -13.87
N PRO A 147 -13.47 7.95 -12.86
CA PRO A 147 -14.84 7.48 -12.77
C PRO A 147 -15.60 7.89 -14.02
N THR A 148 -16.22 6.90 -14.68
CA THR A 148 -17.19 7.21 -15.73
C THR A 148 -18.53 7.47 -15.06
N HIS A 149 -19.07 8.61 -15.33
CA HIS A 149 -20.35 9.03 -14.77
C HIS A 149 -21.52 8.43 -15.54
#